data_53372d75d07472a902b8831b58aa3606
#
_entry.id   53372d75d07472a902b8831b58aa3606
#
_cell.length_a   1.000
_cell.length_b   1.000
_cell.length_c   1.000
_cell.angle_alpha   90.00
_cell.angle_beta   90.00
_cell.angle_gamma   90.00
#
_symmetry.space_group_name_H-M   'P 1'
#
loop_
_entity.id
_entity.type
_entity.pdbx_description
1 polymer ?
#
loop_
_entity_poly.entity_id
_entity_poly.type
_entity_poly.pdbx_seq_one_letter_code
_entity_poly.pdbx_strand_id
1 'polypeptide(L)'
;MKNPTQIVRLIRGDDGKVTATKHLVSEVGTNGHGMGFGDINGDGKQDILFQAGWYEQPKSDPFSSRWQYRHDFDLPHASCPVLVVDLNKDGRNDIVWADGHSYGLYWHEQLQPQSDGTTIWRQHLIDKKFSQGHTLAWDDVDNDDQPELITGKRYYAHSGRDAGAEDDITVQFYDWNAENQTWAKHLISTAPAGKGPGIGLQIRVHDLDGNGWKDIVVPGKSGTHIIWNDGK
;
A
#
# COMPACT_ATOMS: atom_id res chain seq x y z
N MET A 1 -6.86 -16.85 19.44
CA MET A 1 -7.32 -15.53 19.93
C MET A 1 -6.80 -14.48 18.95
N LYS A 2 -7.63 -13.57 18.51
CA LYS A 2 -7.20 -12.42 17.67
C LYS A 2 -6.61 -11.38 18.61
N ASN A 3 -5.38 -10.93 18.38
CA ASN A 3 -4.81 -9.84 19.17
C ASN A 3 -5.55 -8.54 18.85
N PRO A 4 -5.82 -7.69 19.86
CA PRO A 4 -6.49 -6.41 19.64
C PRO A 4 -5.63 -5.44 18.82
N THR A 5 -6.27 -4.54 18.08
CA THR A 5 -5.58 -3.43 17.41
C THR A 5 -5.29 -2.33 18.42
N GLN A 6 -4.04 -1.88 18.47
CA GLN A 6 -3.56 -0.88 19.41
C GLN A 6 -2.74 0.20 18.70
N ILE A 7 -2.82 1.42 19.20
CA ILE A 7 -1.88 2.51 18.92
C ILE A 7 -1.03 2.81 20.15
N VAL A 8 0.15 3.35 19.93
CA VAL A 8 1.08 3.66 21.01
C VAL A 8 1.47 5.13 20.92
N ARG A 9 1.25 5.87 22.01
CA ARG A 9 1.75 7.24 22.15
C ARG A 9 3.14 7.20 22.79
N LEU A 10 4.10 7.81 22.12
CA LEU A 10 5.44 8.04 22.70
C LEU A 10 5.49 9.46 23.27
N ILE A 11 5.89 9.57 24.52
CA ILE A 11 5.98 10.85 25.23
C ILE A 11 7.43 11.00 25.70
N ARG A 12 8.06 12.12 25.35
CA ARG A 12 9.38 12.51 25.87
C ARG A 12 9.18 13.41 27.08
N GLY A 13 9.70 12.99 28.20
CA GLY A 13 9.75 13.80 29.43
C GLY A 13 10.86 14.85 29.40
N ASP A 14 10.81 15.80 30.34
CA ASP A 14 11.82 16.84 30.50
C ASP A 14 13.22 16.27 30.82
N ASP A 15 13.28 15.08 31.40
CA ASP A 15 14.52 14.31 31.68
C ASP A 15 15.07 13.60 30.41
N GLY A 16 14.44 13.81 29.25
CA GLY A 16 14.80 13.20 27.97
C GLY A 16 14.38 11.76 27.81
N LYS A 17 13.79 11.13 28.82
CA LYS A 17 13.30 9.75 28.73
C LYS A 17 12.04 9.67 27.89
N VAL A 18 11.92 8.57 27.12
CA VAL A 18 10.74 8.26 26.33
C VAL A 18 9.90 7.22 27.05
N THR A 19 8.64 7.54 27.27
CA THR A 19 7.63 6.60 27.78
C THR A 19 6.65 6.23 26.67
N ALA A 20 6.09 5.01 26.74
CA ALA A 20 5.15 4.51 25.77
C ALA A 20 3.84 4.15 26.45
N THR A 21 2.74 4.78 26.02
CA THR A 21 1.39 4.48 26.51
C THR A 21 0.59 3.80 25.42
N LYS A 22 0.06 2.61 25.70
CA LYS A 22 -0.79 1.84 24.77
C LYS A 22 -2.23 2.29 24.88
N HIS A 23 -2.88 2.43 23.75
CA HIS A 23 -4.31 2.69 23.66
C HIS A 23 -4.98 1.67 22.74
N LEU A 24 -6.12 1.16 23.16
CA LEU A 24 -6.86 0.14 22.45
C LEU A 24 -7.75 0.78 21.38
N VAL A 25 -7.44 0.53 20.11
CA VAL A 25 -8.28 0.94 18.97
C VAL A 25 -9.52 0.07 18.92
N SER A 26 -9.35 -1.25 18.97
CA SER A 26 -10.44 -2.23 18.93
C SER A 26 -10.10 -3.50 19.66
N GLU A 27 -11.11 -4.13 20.29
CA GLU A 27 -11.01 -5.49 20.86
C GLU A 27 -10.84 -6.55 19.74
N VAL A 28 -11.35 -6.25 18.56
CA VAL A 28 -11.24 -7.14 17.41
C VAL A 28 -9.92 -6.88 16.73
N GLY A 29 -9.03 -7.87 16.76
CA GLY A 29 -7.79 -7.82 16.00
C GLY A 29 -8.05 -8.02 14.52
N THR A 30 -7.23 -7.39 13.70
CA THR A 30 -7.17 -7.65 12.28
C THR A 30 -6.45 -8.97 12.01
N ASN A 31 -6.92 -9.74 11.04
CA ASN A 31 -6.25 -10.97 10.63
C ASN A 31 -5.36 -10.69 9.43
N GLY A 32 -4.17 -11.25 9.46
CA GLY A 32 -3.28 -11.23 8.31
C GLY A 32 -2.49 -9.93 8.15
N HIS A 33 -2.02 -9.72 6.96
CA HIS A 33 -1.29 -8.54 6.53
C HIS A 33 -2.18 -7.72 5.56
N GLY A 34 -1.67 -6.61 5.07
CA GLY A 34 -2.44 -5.67 4.26
C GLY A 34 -2.98 -4.57 5.15
N MET A 35 -2.11 -3.58 5.44
CA MET A 35 -2.47 -2.41 6.23
C MET A 35 -2.11 -1.16 5.44
N GLY A 36 -2.93 -0.13 5.60
CA GLY A 36 -2.70 1.21 5.08
C GLY A 36 -3.16 2.28 6.05
N PHE A 37 -2.81 3.50 5.74
CA PHE A 37 -3.25 4.70 6.45
C PHE A 37 -3.69 5.73 5.42
N GLY A 38 -4.75 6.46 5.74
CA GLY A 38 -5.23 7.56 4.93
C GLY A 38 -6.56 8.07 5.42
N ASP A 39 -6.93 9.24 4.96
CA ASP A 39 -8.23 9.85 5.24
C ASP A 39 -9.27 9.23 4.30
N ILE A 40 -10.01 8.23 4.79
CA ILE A 40 -10.99 7.50 3.96
C ILE A 40 -12.28 8.29 3.77
N ASN A 41 -12.71 9.01 4.79
CA ASN A 41 -14.02 9.69 4.79
C ASN A 41 -13.94 11.18 4.48
N GLY A 42 -12.74 11.72 4.21
CA GLY A 42 -12.53 13.13 3.87
C GLY A 42 -12.66 14.09 5.06
N ASP A 43 -12.48 13.60 6.30
CA ASP A 43 -12.61 14.42 7.51
C ASP A 43 -11.28 15.08 7.97
N GLY A 44 -10.21 14.89 7.22
CA GLY A 44 -8.88 15.44 7.49
C GLY A 44 -8.06 14.63 8.49
N LYS A 45 -8.48 13.42 8.86
CA LYS A 45 -7.79 12.54 9.80
C LYS A 45 -7.31 11.26 9.14
N GLN A 46 -6.30 10.65 9.75
CA GLN A 46 -5.71 9.43 9.23
C GLN A 46 -6.40 8.21 9.84
N ASP A 47 -7.11 7.48 9.03
CA ASP A 47 -7.75 6.21 9.37
C ASP A 47 -6.78 5.04 9.23
N ILE A 48 -7.10 3.90 9.81
CA ILE A 48 -6.32 2.67 9.69
C ILE A 48 -7.12 1.68 8.83
N LEU A 49 -6.56 1.34 7.67
CA LEU A 49 -7.13 0.35 6.77
C LEU A 49 -6.48 -1.01 6.97
N PHE A 50 -7.25 -2.06 6.72
CA PHE A 50 -6.75 -3.42 6.64
C PHE A 50 -7.65 -4.26 5.72
N GLN A 51 -7.36 -5.53 5.60
CA GLN A 51 -8.01 -6.41 4.63
C GLN A 51 -9.55 -6.35 4.64
N ALA A 52 -10.18 -6.25 5.80
CA ALA A 52 -11.63 -6.36 5.94
C ALA A 52 -12.27 -5.04 6.42
N GLY A 53 -11.88 -3.90 5.83
CA GLY A 53 -12.42 -2.60 6.19
C GLY A 53 -11.42 -1.68 6.89
N TRP A 54 -11.91 -0.77 7.71
CA TRP A 54 -11.09 0.29 8.29
C TRP A 54 -11.60 0.74 9.66
N TYR A 55 -10.72 1.38 10.41
CA TYR A 55 -11.05 2.05 11.67
C TYR A 55 -11.03 3.55 11.47
N GLU A 56 -12.18 4.18 11.68
CA GLU A 56 -12.35 5.63 11.63
C GLU A 56 -11.74 6.28 12.88
N GLN A 57 -10.81 7.22 12.66
CA GLN A 57 -10.19 7.96 13.76
C GLN A 57 -11.19 8.86 14.46
N PRO A 58 -11.24 8.91 15.82
CA PRO A 58 -12.08 9.83 16.56
C PRO A 58 -11.83 11.30 16.20
N LYS A 59 -12.92 12.10 16.10
CA LYS A 59 -12.84 13.51 15.69
C LYS A 59 -11.98 14.39 16.60
N SER A 60 -11.84 14.06 17.88
CA SER A 60 -11.08 14.84 18.85
C SER A 60 -9.63 14.37 18.95
N ASP A 61 -9.34 13.49 19.89
CA ASP A 61 -8.01 12.91 20.13
C ASP A 61 -8.04 11.43 19.75
N PRO A 62 -7.11 10.92 18.93
CA PRO A 62 -7.04 9.51 18.56
C PRO A 62 -6.93 8.56 19.76
N PHE A 63 -6.55 9.08 20.93
CA PHE A 63 -6.43 8.33 22.19
C PHE A 63 -7.62 8.52 23.14
N SER A 64 -8.66 9.28 22.75
CA SER A 64 -9.79 9.60 23.64
C SER A 64 -10.80 8.47 23.76
N SER A 65 -10.96 7.65 22.72
CA SER A 65 -11.95 6.58 22.64
C SER A 65 -11.51 5.48 21.69
N ARG A 66 -12.24 4.38 21.67
CA ARG A 66 -12.06 3.36 20.64
C ARG A 66 -12.48 3.91 19.29
N TRP A 67 -11.80 3.45 18.24
CA TRP A 67 -12.11 3.85 16.88
C TRP A 67 -13.30 3.06 16.35
N GLN A 68 -14.12 3.69 15.54
CA GLN A 68 -15.28 3.04 14.94
C GLN A 68 -14.81 2.13 13.79
N TYR A 69 -15.20 0.86 13.85
CA TYR A 69 -14.97 -0.09 12.76
C TYR A 69 -16.02 0.08 11.66
N ARG A 70 -15.54 0.11 10.41
CA ARG A 70 -16.35 0.16 9.19
C ARG A 70 -15.97 -1.03 8.31
N HIS A 71 -16.95 -1.86 7.96
CA HIS A 71 -16.78 -2.99 7.04
C HIS A 71 -17.38 -2.64 5.68
N ASP A 72 -16.71 -1.78 4.93
CA ASP A 72 -17.21 -1.25 3.67
C ASP A 72 -16.61 -1.94 2.45
N PHE A 73 -15.56 -2.74 2.66
CA PHE A 73 -14.86 -3.51 1.62
C PHE A 73 -14.13 -4.73 2.19
N ASP A 74 -13.80 -5.67 1.29
CA ASP A 74 -12.88 -6.78 1.54
C ASP A 74 -11.76 -6.77 0.50
N LEU A 75 -10.50 -6.83 0.97
CA LEU A 75 -9.29 -6.85 0.16
C LEU A 75 -8.52 -8.15 0.44
N PRO A 76 -8.89 -9.28 -0.18
CA PRO A 76 -8.29 -10.57 0.14
C PRO A 76 -6.79 -10.58 -0.15
N HIS A 77 -6.00 -10.97 0.84
CA HIS A 77 -4.53 -11.03 0.76
C HIS A 77 -3.85 -9.70 0.39
N ALA A 78 -4.44 -8.56 0.76
CA ALA A 78 -3.96 -7.25 0.36
C ALA A 78 -2.47 -7.04 0.62
N SER A 79 -1.84 -6.28 -0.26
CA SER A 79 -0.44 -5.81 -0.14
C SER A 79 -0.21 -5.00 1.15
N CYS A 80 1.03 -4.79 1.50
CA CYS A 80 1.42 -3.94 2.62
C CYS A 80 2.52 -2.96 2.15
N PRO A 81 2.19 -1.66 1.99
CA PRO A 81 0.94 -1.02 2.35
C PRO A 81 -0.20 -1.25 1.35
N VAL A 82 -1.43 -0.99 1.81
CA VAL A 82 -2.57 -0.58 0.99
C VAL A 82 -2.46 0.94 0.86
N LEU A 83 -2.54 1.48 -0.35
CA LEU A 83 -2.43 2.91 -0.59
C LEU A 83 -3.81 3.58 -0.53
N VAL A 84 -3.84 4.80 0.01
CA VAL A 84 -5.02 5.66 0.06
C VAL A 84 -4.69 6.95 -0.65
N VAL A 85 -5.26 7.18 -1.82
CA VAL A 85 -4.93 8.29 -2.72
C VAL A 85 -6.18 8.73 -3.49
N ASP A 86 -6.37 10.01 -3.72
CA ASP A 86 -7.39 10.52 -4.66
C ASP A 86 -6.85 10.38 -6.09
N LEU A 87 -7.07 9.20 -6.68
CA LEU A 87 -6.48 8.82 -7.95
C LEU A 87 -7.11 9.54 -9.13
N ASN A 88 -8.44 9.67 -9.13
CA ASN A 88 -9.20 10.28 -10.21
C ASN A 88 -9.40 11.80 -10.04
N LYS A 89 -8.86 12.38 -8.96
CA LYS A 89 -8.93 13.81 -8.59
C LYS A 89 -10.37 14.32 -8.41
N ASP A 90 -11.25 13.47 -7.84
CA ASP A 90 -12.65 13.81 -7.58
C ASP A 90 -12.90 14.32 -6.15
N GLY A 91 -11.84 14.42 -5.34
CA GLY A 91 -11.88 14.89 -3.96
C GLY A 91 -12.20 13.81 -2.94
N ARG A 92 -12.30 12.54 -3.36
CA ARG A 92 -12.45 11.37 -2.48
C ARG A 92 -11.23 10.46 -2.61
N ASN A 93 -10.75 9.98 -1.49
CA ASN A 93 -9.62 9.05 -1.50
C ASN A 93 -10.05 7.65 -1.92
N ASP A 94 -9.33 7.09 -2.86
CA ASP A 94 -9.45 5.74 -3.37
C ASP A 94 -8.50 4.78 -2.65
N ILE A 95 -8.64 3.47 -2.92
CA ILE A 95 -7.77 2.44 -2.38
C ILE A 95 -7.05 1.73 -3.53
N VAL A 96 -5.71 1.69 -3.50
CA VAL A 96 -4.91 0.87 -4.42
C VAL A 96 -4.24 -0.25 -3.65
N TRP A 97 -4.37 -1.48 -4.15
CA TRP A 97 -3.85 -2.67 -3.51
C TRP A 97 -3.52 -3.76 -4.53
N ALA A 98 -2.62 -4.68 -4.15
CA ALA A 98 -2.32 -5.88 -4.93
C ALA A 98 -2.61 -7.14 -4.13
N ASP A 99 -2.94 -8.24 -4.82
CA ASP A 99 -3.03 -9.54 -4.16
C ASP A 99 -1.63 -10.09 -3.87
N GLY A 100 -1.26 -10.08 -2.61
CA GLY A 100 0.07 -10.52 -2.15
C GLY A 100 0.32 -12.03 -2.28
N HIS A 101 -0.70 -12.85 -2.58
CA HIS A 101 -0.62 -14.31 -2.65
C HIS A 101 -1.17 -14.90 -3.95
N SER A 102 -1.75 -14.06 -4.82
CA SER A 102 -2.30 -14.46 -6.10
C SER A 102 -2.02 -13.40 -7.16
N TYR A 103 -2.76 -13.44 -8.25
CA TYR A 103 -2.66 -12.47 -9.34
C TYR A 103 -3.60 -11.29 -9.09
N GLY A 104 -3.12 -10.09 -9.39
CA GLY A 104 -3.93 -8.91 -9.51
C GLY A 104 -3.40 -7.69 -8.75
N LEU A 105 -3.55 -6.58 -9.42
CA LEU A 105 -3.37 -5.23 -8.93
C LEU A 105 -4.69 -4.50 -9.17
N TYR A 106 -5.22 -3.85 -8.15
CA TYR A 106 -6.58 -3.33 -8.15
C TYR A 106 -6.65 -1.90 -7.65
N TRP A 107 -7.62 -1.18 -8.14
CA TRP A 107 -8.08 0.11 -7.67
C TRP A 107 -9.53 -0.01 -7.22
N HIS A 108 -9.82 0.37 -5.98
CA HIS A 108 -11.17 0.58 -5.47
C HIS A 108 -11.46 2.07 -5.51
N GLU A 109 -12.22 2.48 -6.52
CA GLU A 109 -12.73 3.85 -6.65
C GLU A 109 -13.80 4.10 -5.59
N GLN A 110 -13.63 5.16 -4.81
CA GLN A 110 -14.66 5.60 -3.87
C GLN A 110 -15.72 6.41 -4.60
N LEU A 111 -16.95 5.91 -4.62
CA LEU A 111 -18.09 6.61 -5.20
C LEU A 111 -18.71 7.55 -4.18
N GLN A 112 -19.70 8.37 -4.63
CA GLN A 112 -20.48 9.22 -3.74
C GLN A 112 -21.05 8.39 -2.57
N PRO A 113 -20.76 8.74 -1.30
CA PRO A 113 -21.28 7.99 -0.17
C PRO A 113 -22.82 8.06 -0.09
N GLN A 114 -23.40 7.08 0.59
CA GLN A 114 -24.83 7.08 0.89
C GLN A 114 -25.19 8.19 1.89
N SER A 115 -26.47 8.49 2.01
CA SER A 115 -26.97 9.52 2.93
C SER A 115 -26.69 9.23 4.41
N ASP A 116 -26.45 7.98 4.77
CA ASP A 116 -26.05 7.55 6.12
C ASP A 116 -24.52 7.57 6.35
N GLY A 117 -23.74 8.02 5.36
CA GLY A 117 -22.28 8.10 5.39
C GLY A 117 -21.55 6.79 5.05
N THR A 118 -22.29 5.75 4.63
CA THR A 118 -21.68 4.50 4.16
C THR A 118 -20.90 4.76 2.87
N THR A 119 -19.62 4.37 2.83
CA THR A 119 -18.79 4.45 1.62
C THR A 119 -19.20 3.39 0.60
N ILE A 120 -19.18 3.76 -0.67
CA ILE A 120 -19.48 2.85 -1.79
C ILE A 120 -18.22 2.74 -2.65
N TRP A 121 -17.88 1.51 -3.04
CA TRP A 121 -16.67 1.21 -3.77
C TRP A 121 -16.96 0.51 -5.09
N ARG A 122 -16.21 0.89 -6.12
CA ARG A 122 -16.17 0.20 -7.40
C ARG A 122 -14.76 -0.35 -7.64
N GLN A 123 -14.65 -1.65 -7.78
CA GLN A 123 -13.36 -2.28 -8.05
C GLN A 123 -13.03 -2.22 -9.55
N HIS A 124 -11.82 -1.77 -9.85
CA HIS A 124 -11.19 -1.80 -11.16
C HIS A 124 -9.97 -2.71 -11.12
N LEU A 125 -9.76 -3.47 -12.19
CA LEU A 125 -8.55 -4.25 -12.39
C LEU A 125 -7.51 -3.40 -13.11
N ILE A 126 -6.33 -3.22 -12.50
CA ILE A 126 -5.19 -2.52 -13.11
C ILE A 126 -4.36 -3.50 -13.94
N ASP A 127 -3.89 -4.58 -13.32
CA ASP A 127 -3.09 -5.62 -13.99
C ASP A 127 -3.33 -6.99 -13.35
N LYS A 128 -3.46 -8.03 -14.19
CA LYS A 128 -3.56 -9.44 -13.76
C LYS A 128 -2.42 -10.32 -14.28
N LYS A 129 -1.39 -9.72 -14.88
CA LYS A 129 -0.31 -10.45 -15.55
C LYS A 129 0.87 -10.80 -14.64
N PHE A 130 0.88 -10.31 -13.39
CA PHE A 130 1.86 -10.72 -12.38
C PHE A 130 1.14 -11.12 -11.09
N SER A 131 1.81 -11.95 -10.33
CA SER A 131 1.30 -12.46 -9.05
C SER A 131 2.13 -11.96 -7.88
N GLN A 132 1.58 -12.11 -6.68
CA GLN A 132 2.29 -11.89 -5.43
C GLN A 132 2.87 -10.47 -5.30
N GLY A 133 2.12 -9.46 -5.73
CA GLY A 133 2.41 -8.05 -5.51
C GLY A 133 2.24 -7.70 -4.03
N HIS A 134 3.27 -7.95 -3.23
CA HIS A 134 3.14 -7.88 -1.77
C HIS A 134 3.35 -6.49 -1.20
N THR A 135 3.95 -5.59 -1.94
CA THR A 135 4.19 -4.20 -1.50
C THR A 135 4.01 -3.23 -2.65
N LEU A 136 3.58 -2.03 -2.30
CA LEU A 136 3.37 -0.91 -3.21
C LEU A 136 4.14 0.31 -2.70
N ALA A 137 4.57 1.17 -3.62
CA ALA A 137 5.00 2.52 -3.33
C ALA A 137 4.28 3.49 -4.28
N TRP A 138 4.13 4.73 -3.85
CA TRP A 138 3.50 5.81 -4.61
C TRP A 138 4.44 7.00 -4.55
N ASP A 139 5.19 7.24 -5.62
CA ASP A 139 6.24 8.25 -5.67
C ASP A 139 6.55 8.64 -7.11
N ASP A 140 6.90 9.91 -7.33
CA ASP A 140 7.31 10.43 -8.62
C ASP A 140 8.73 9.95 -8.96
N VAL A 141 8.88 9.09 -9.97
CA VAL A 141 10.16 8.50 -10.38
C VAL A 141 10.62 8.96 -11.77
N ASP A 142 9.78 9.68 -12.51
CA ASP A 142 10.15 10.23 -13.82
C ASP A 142 10.22 11.76 -13.86
N ASN A 143 10.03 12.39 -12.68
CA ASN A 143 10.12 13.84 -12.45
C ASN A 143 9.10 14.65 -13.29
N ASP A 144 7.89 14.14 -13.45
CA ASP A 144 6.79 14.83 -14.11
C ASP A 144 5.81 15.54 -13.15
N ASP A 145 6.13 15.52 -11.84
CA ASP A 145 5.31 16.04 -10.73
C ASP A 145 4.01 15.23 -10.49
N GLN A 146 3.87 14.05 -11.10
CA GLN A 146 2.81 13.09 -10.75
C GLN A 146 3.46 11.84 -10.20
N PRO A 147 2.92 11.22 -9.14
CA PRO A 147 3.50 9.99 -8.62
C PRO A 147 3.03 8.75 -9.39
N GLU A 148 3.93 7.79 -9.56
CA GLU A 148 3.68 6.48 -10.14
C GLU A 148 3.40 5.44 -9.08
N LEU A 149 2.65 4.40 -9.48
CA LEU A 149 2.45 3.20 -8.70
C LEU A 149 3.58 2.20 -8.95
N ILE A 150 4.46 2.02 -7.99
CA ILE A 150 5.63 1.14 -8.09
C ILE A 150 5.34 -0.17 -7.37
N THR A 151 5.57 -1.30 -8.04
CA THR A 151 5.37 -2.65 -7.49
C THR A 151 6.14 -3.71 -8.29
N GLY A 152 5.97 -4.96 -7.91
CA GLY A 152 6.52 -6.10 -8.62
C GLY A 152 6.27 -7.41 -7.89
N LYS A 153 6.74 -8.48 -8.52
CA LYS A 153 6.56 -9.84 -8.02
C LYS A 153 7.66 -10.21 -7.03
N ARG A 154 7.28 -10.75 -5.90
CA ARG A 154 8.24 -11.37 -4.96
C ARG A 154 8.63 -12.78 -5.40
N TYR A 155 9.81 -13.24 -4.93
CA TYR A 155 10.30 -14.58 -5.19
C TYR A 155 9.95 -15.55 -4.06
N TYR A 156 9.50 -16.75 -4.43
CA TYR A 156 9.38 -17.95 -3.61
C TYR A 156 8.64 -17.71 -2.27
N ALA A 157 7.50 -17.04 -2.35
CA ALA A 157 6.65 -16.83 -1.20
C ALA A 157 6.02 -18.17 -0.74
N HIS A 158 5.84 -18.32 0.56
CA HIS A 158 5.25 -19.52 1.19
C HIS A 158 5.80 -20.85 0.65
N SER A 159 7.12 -20.89 0.39
CA SER A 159 7.79 -22.09 -0.14
C SER A 159 7.25 -22.56 -1.50
N GLY A 160 6.93 -21.58 -2.37
CA GLY A 160 6.47 -21.83 -3.72
C GLY A 160 5.01 -22.33 -3.83
N ARG A 161 4.20 -22.14 -2.79
CA ARG A 161 2.78 -22.62 -2.79
C ARG A 161 1.78 -21.58 -3.30
N ASP A 162 2.17 -20.31 -3.37
CA ASP A 162 1.28 -19.27 -3.86
C ASP A 162 1.13 -19.33 -5.39
N ALA A 163 0.01 -18.85 -5.90
CA ALA A 163 -0.24 -18.80 -7.33
C ALA A 163 0.87 -18.01 -8.07
N GLY A 164 1.36 -18.56 -9.17
CA GLY A 164 2.44 -17.96 -9.95
C GLY A 164 3.82 -17.99 -9.28
N ALA A 165 4.08 -18.89 -8.32
CA ALA A 165 5.35 -18.94 -7.60
C ALA A 165 6.57 -19.13 -8.52
N GLU A 166 6.40 -19.83 -9.63
CA GLU A 166 7.45 -20.12 -10.62
C GLU A 166 7.50 -19.10 -11.78
N ASP A 167 6.57 -18.13 -11.80
CA ASP A 167 6.59 -17.09 -12.83
C ASP A 167 7.81 -16.17 -12.65
N ASP A 168 8.20 -15.50 -13.73
CA ASP A 168 9.27 -14.51 -13.72
C ASP A 168 9.01 -13.43 -12.66
N ILE A 169 10.07 -13.10 -11.92
CA ILE A 169 10.05 -11.98 -10.98
C ILE A 169 10.14 -10.66 -11.76
N THR A 170 9.43 -9.65 -11.28
CA THR A 170 9.35 -8.36 -11.97
C THR A 170 9.51 -7.19 -11.01
N VAL A 171 10.03 -6.08 -11.55
CA VAL A 171 9.94 -4.73 -10.97
C VAL A 171 9.36 -3.83 -12.04
N GLN A 172 8.34 -3.07 -11.72
CA GLN A 172 7.60 -2.23 -12.65
C GLN A 172 6.96 -1.04 -11.96
N PHE A 173 6.64 -0.03 -12.75
CA PHE A 173 5.77 1.05 -12.31
C PHE A 173 4.64 1.29 -13.31
N TYR A 174 3.66 2.08 -12.89
CA TYR A 174 2.48 2.39 -13.69
C TYR A 174 2.18 3.87 -13.56
N ASP A 175 2.08 4.56 -14.71
CA ASP A 175 1.57 5.92 -14.79
C ASP A 175 0.06 5.90 -14.87
N TRP A 176 -0.56 6.82 -14.18
CA TRP A 176 -1.99 7.03 -14.24
C TRP A 176 -2.34 8.20 -15.16
N ASN A 177 -3.13 7.92 -16.19
CA ASN A 177 -3.71 8.96 -17.02
C ASN A 177 -5.15 9.25 -16.56
N ALA A 178 -5.35 10.39 -15.89
CA ALA A 178 -6.64 10.77 -15.32
C ALA A 178 -7.68 11.14 -16.40
N GLU A 179 -7.27 11.61 -17.59
CA GLU A 179 -8.19 12.03 -18.64
C GLU A 179 -8.95 10.85 -19.23
N ASN A 180 -8.28 9.75 -19.49
CA ASN A 180 -8.87 8.55 -20.09
C ASN A 180 -9.02 7.37 -19.10
N GLN A 181 -8.64 7.59 -17.82
CA GLN A 181 -8.70 6.60 -16.73
C GLN A 181 -7.99 5.29 -17.08
N THR A 182 -6.77 5.39 -17.58
CA THR A 182 -5.94 4.24 -17.97
C THR A 182 -4.59 4.25 -17.29
N TRP A 183 -4.01 3.05 -17.17
CA TRP A 183 -2.67 2.84 -16.65
C TRP A 183 -1.71 2.48 -17.79
N ALA A 184 -0.56 3.17 -17.84
CA ALA A 184 0.57 2.79 -18.67
C ALA A 184 1.57 2.01 -17.82
N LYS A 185 1.87 0.75 -18.20
CA LYS A 185 2.82 -0.11 -17.49
C LYS A 185 4.23 0.06 -18.06
N HIS A 186 5.20 0.32 -17.18
CA HIS A 186 6.62 0.38 -17.48
C HIS A 186 7.36 -0.74 -16.75
N LEU A 187 7.90 -1.69 -17.51
CA LEU A 187 8.66 -2.81 -16.98
C LEU A 187 10.11 -2.39 -16.80
N ILE A 188 10.57 -2.28 -15.55
CA ILE A 188 11.97 -1.95 -15.22
C ILE A 188 12.85 -3.19 -15.35
N SER A 189 12.39 -4.31 -14.79
CA SER A 189 13.15 -5.56 -14.80
C SER A 189 12.23 -6.76 -14.83
N THR A 190 12.66 -7.80 -15.55
CA THR A 190 12.09 -9.14 -15.49
C THR A 190 13.20 -10.17 -15.54
N ALA A 191 13.07 -11.24 -14.78
CA ALA A 191 14.03 -12.33 -14.73
C ALA A 191 13.34 -13.63 -14.29
N PRO A 192 13.86 -14.80 -14.69
CA PRO A 192 13.41 -16.07 -14.16
C PRO A 192 13.44 -16.08 -12.63
N ALA A 193 12.55 -16.85 -12.04
CA ALA A 193 12.40 -16.94 -10.59
C ALA A 193 13.75 -17.12 -9.89
N GLY A 194 14.08 -16.21 -8.98
CA GLY A 194 15.34 -16.21 -8.22
C GLY A 194 16.59 -15.72 -8.95
N LYS A 195 16.49 -15.16 -10.15
CA LYS A 195 17.66 -14.76 -10.98
C LYS A 195 17.89 -13.26 -11.12
N GLY A 196 17.06 -12.41 -10.54
CA GLY A 196 17.18 -10.95 -10.69
C GLY A 196 16.46 -10.19 -9.59
N PRO A 197 16.30 -8.88 -9.75
CA PRO A 197 15.56 -8.08 -8.80
C PRO A 197 14.09 -8.50 -8.73
N GLY A 198 13.62 -8.75 -7.53
CA GLY A 198 12.23 -9.00 -7.21
C GLY A 198 11.84 -8.22 -5.97
N ILE A 199 10.57 -7.89 -5.83
CA ILE A 199 10.08 -7.07 -4.73
C ILE A 199 9.57 -7.98 -3.60
N GLY A 200 10.22 -7.92 -2.45
CA GLY A 200 9.84 -8.66 -1.24
C GLY A 200 8.72 -7.98 -0.47
N LEU A 201 9.03 -7.49 0.71
CA LEU A 201 8.07 -6.87 1.62
C LEU A 201 8.18 -5.34 1.69
N GLN A 202 9.12 -4.75 0.98
CA GLN A 202 9.36 -3.31 1.00
C GLN A 202 9.87 -2.80 -0.34
N ILE A 203 9.55 -1.53 -0.61
CA ILE A 203 10.16 -0.68 -1.64
C ILE A 203 10.61 0.58 -0.92
N ARG A 204 11.76 1.14 -1.32
CA ARG A 204 12.18 2.47 -0.93
C ARG A 204 12.53 3.25 -2.18
N VAL A 205 12.03 4.46 -2.25
CA VAL A 205 12.25 5.39 -3.36
C VAL A 205 12.93 6.62 -2.78
N HIS A 206 14.09 6.96 -3.29
CA HIS A 206 14.86 8.12 -2.83
C HIS A 206 16.02 8.40 -3.80
N ASP A 207 16.37 9.66 -3.98
CA ASP A 207 17.58 10.07 -4.70
C ASP A 207 18.80 9.75 -3.82
N LEU A 208 19.48 8.63 -4.11
CA LEU A 208 20.57 8.10 -3.30
C LEU A 208 21.93 8.68 -3.68
N ASP A 209 22.11 9.10 -4.93
CA ASP A 209 23.39 9.62 -5.44
C ASP A 209 23.39 11.14 -5.61
N GLY A 210 22.26 11.82 -5.38
CA GLY A 210 22.12 13.26 -5.43
C GLY A 210 22.01 13.82 -6.84
N ASN A 211 21.60 13.01 -7.82
CA ASN A 211 21.48 13.43 -9.21
C ASN A 211 20.14 14.11 -9.55
N GLY A 212 19.20 14.16 -8.59
CA GLY A 212 17.87 14.76 -8.72
C GLY A 212 16.80 13.78 -9.24
N TRP A 213 17.14 12.53 -9.51
CA TRP A 213 16.21 11.48 -9.89
C TRP A 213 16.10 10.44 -8.78
N LYS A 214 14.92 9.92 -8.55
CA LYS A 214 14.73 8.96 -7.47
C LYS A 214 15.06 7.55 -7.90
N ASP A 215 15.92 6.89 -7.11
CA ASP A 215 16.30 5.49 -7.25
C ASP A 215 15.31 4.58 -6.54
N ILE A 216 15.26 3.30 -6.91
CA ILE A 216 14.39 2.32 -6.31
C ILE A 216 15.20 1.21 -5.65
N VAL A 217 15.00 1.02 -4.34
CA VAL A 217 15.61 -0.08 -3.57
C VAL A 217 14.60 -1.17 -3.35
N VAL A 218 14.92 -2.38 -3.82
CA VAL A 218 14.03 -3.55 -3.77
C VAL A 218 14.72 -4.72 -3.06
N PRO A 219 14.45 -4.93 -1.77
CA PRO A 219 14.93 -6.10 -1.04
C PRO A 219 13.97 -7.28 -1.23
N GLY A 220 14.51 -8.47 -1.37
CA GLY A 220 13.74 -9.69 -1.50
C GLY A 220 14.57 -10.96 -1.26
N LYS A 221 13.97 -12.13 -1.39
CA LYS A 221 14.67 -13.42 -1.26
C LYS A 221 15.68 -13.66 -2.40
N SER A 222 15.55 -12.95 -3.50
CA SER A 222 16.53 -12.95 -4.61
C SER A 222 17.73 -12.03 -4.38
N GLY A 223 17.77 -11.31 -3.26
CA GLY A 223 18.81 -10.33 -2.90
C GLY A 223 18.24 -8.93 -2.69
N THR A 224 19.13 -7.99 -2.38
CA THR A 224 18.80 -6.56 -2.35
C THR A 224 19.40 -5.90 -3.57
N HIS A 225 18.61 -5.19 -4.31
CA HIS A 225 19.00 -4.50 -5.53
C HIS A 225 18.70 -3.01 -5.44
N ILE A 226 19.57 -2.21 -6.01
CA ILE A 226 19.33 -0.78 -6.23
C ILE A 226 19.18 -0.59 -7.73
N ILE A 227 18.09 0.02 -8.12
CA ILE A 227 17.83 0.41 -9.50
C ILE A 227 18.13 1.91 -9.56
N TRP A 228 19.26 2.23 -10.18
CA TRP A 228 19.70 3.60 -10.38
C TRP A 228 18.91 4.27 -11.49
N ASN A 229 18.45 5.47 -11.23
CA ASN A 229 17.71 6.29 -12.19
C ASN A 229 18.58 7.46 -12.66
N ASP A 230 19.11 7.35 -13.85
CA ASP A 230 19.98 8.36 -14.45
C ASP A 230 19.19 9.47 -15.19
N GLY A 231 17.87 9.41 -15.22
CA GLY A 231 17.04 10.38 -15.90
C GLY A 231 17.16 10.39 -17.44
N LYS A 232 17.41 9.24 -18.07
CA LYS A 232 17.66 9.11 -19.51
C LYS A 232 16.67 8.15 -20.17
#